data_a000b791f95bad84003cc0d05b5585c4
#
_entry.id   a000b791f95bad84003cc0d05b5585c4
#
_cell.length_a   1.000
_cell.length_b   1.000
_cell.length_c   1.000
_cell.angle_alpha   90.00
_cell.angle_beta   90.00
_cell.angle_gamma   90.00
#
_symmetry.space_group_name_H-M   'P 1'
#
loop_
_entity.id
_entity.type
_entity.pdbx_description
1 polymer ?
#
loop_
_entity_poly.entity_id
_entity_poly.type
_entity_poly.pdbx_seq_one_letter_code
_entity_poly.pdbx_strand_id
1 'polypeptide(L)' 'MSLARASWITVVSICAVAAVAFAFSGYTGYAVTLVAVGLAAAVNLLPSP' A
#
# COMPACT_ATOMS: atom_id res chain seq x y z
N MET A 1 10.01 6.49 -16.24
CA MET A 1 8.92 6.17 -15.29
C MET A 1 7.82 7.20 -15.42
N SER A 2 6.55 6.75 -15.52
CA SER A 2 5.43 7.68 -15.65
C SER A 2 5.04 8.26 -14.29
N LEU A 3 4.39 9.43 -14.30
CA LEU A 3 3.88 10.05 -13.09
C LEU A 3 2.84 9.18 -12.41
N ALA A 4 1.99 8.50 -13.21
CA ALA A 4 0.98 7.60 -12.66
C ALA A 4 1.64 6.46 -11.89
N ARG A 5 2.68 5.85 -12.44
CA ARG A 5 3.39 4.77 -11.77
C ARG A 5 4.06 5.27 -10.48
N ALA A 6 4.66 6.46 -10.52
CA ALA A 6 5.29 7.05 -9.34
C ALA A 6 4.26 7.29 -8.23
N SER A 7 3.06 7.77 -8.59
CA SER A 7 1.98 7.97 -7.63
C SER A 7 1.55 6.67 -6.95
N TRP A 8 1.39 5.59 -7.72
CA TRP A 8 1.03 4.29 -7.16
C TRP A 8 2.12 3.73 -6.25
N ILE A 9 3.38 3.88 -6.62
CA ILE A 9 4.50 3.46 -5.77
C ILE A 9 4.48 4.23 -4.45
N THR A 10 4.22 5.52 -4.48
CA THR A 10 4.10 6.33 -3.28
C THR A 10 2.97 5.84 -2.38
N VAL A 11 1.80 5.56 -2.95
CA VAL A 11 0.65 5.06 -2.19
C VAL A 11 0.98 3.72 -1.53
N VAL A 12 1.57 2.79 -2.27
CA VAL A 12 1.95 1.48 -1.75
C VAL A 12 2.95 1.62 -0.61
N SER A 13 3.96 2.47 -0.78
CA SER A 13 4.98 2.70 0.23
C SER A 13 4.40 3.27 1.52
N ILE A 14 3.52 4.26 1.41
CA ILE A 14 2.87 4.88 2.57
C ILE A 14 1.98 3.86 3.28
N CYS A 15 1.20 3.08 2.53
CA CYS A 15 0.35 2.05 3.10
C CYS A 15 1.16 1.00 3.84
N ALA A 16 2.29 0.57 3.28
CA ALA A 16 3.16 -0.42 3.91
C ALA A 16 3.72 0.09 5.24
N VAL A 17 4.25 1.31 5.25
CA VAL A 17 4.80 1.92 6.46
C VAL A 17 3.72 2.11 7.53
N ALA A 18 2.57 2.61 7.13
CA ALA A 18 1.46 2.82 8.06
C ALA A 18 0.94 1.48 8.61
N ALA A 19 0.85 0.44 7.78
CA ALA A 19 0.41 -0.88 8.21
C ALA A 19 1.35 -1.45 9.28
N VAL A 20 2.66 -1.34 9.07
CA VAL A 20 3.65 -1.80 10.03
C VAL A 20 3.53 -1.01 11.34
N ALA A 21 3.42 0.31 11.24
CA ALA A 21 3.28 1.16 12.41
C ALA A 21 2.04 0.82 13.24
N PHE A 22 0.90 0.65 12.60
CA PHE A 22 -0.33 0.29 13.29
C PHE A 22 -0.30 -1.12 13.87
N ALA A 23 0.33 -2.06 13.17
CA ALA A 23 0.48 -3.43 13.67
C ALA A 23 1.28 -3.44 14.98
N PHE A 24 2.38 -2.70 15.03
CA PHE A 24 3.19 -2.59 16.25
C PHE A 24 2.50 -1.81 17.37
N SER A 25 1.60 -0.92 17.03
CA SER A 25 0.84 -0.13 18.01
C SER A 25 -0.42 -0.83 18.52
N GLY A 26 -0.71 -2.03 18.03
CA GLY A 26 -1.89 -2.78 18.46
C GLY A 26 -3.15 -2.51 17.65
N TYR A 27 -3.07 -1.71 16.60
CA TYR A 27 -4.22 -1.39 15.74
C TYR A 27 -4.29 -2.39 14.57
N THR A 28 -4.52 -3.66 14.91
CA THR A 28 -4.52 -4.75 13.93
C THR A 28 -5.57 -4.56 12.84
N GLY A 29 -6.78 -4.10 13.22
CA GLY A 29 -7.84 -3.85 12.25
C GLY A 29 -7.45 -2.82 11.19
N TYR A 30 -6.84 -1.72 11.62
CA TYR A 30 -6.37 -0.69 10.69
C TYR A 30 -5.21 -1.20 9.84
N ALA A 31 -4.31 -1.99 10.44
CA ALA A 31 -3.21 -2.58 9.71
C ALA A 31 -3.70 -3.49 8.58
N VAL A 32 -4.69 -4.33 8.85
CA VAL A 32 -5.30 -5.20 7.83
C VAL A 32 -5.92 -4.39 6.71
N THR A 33 -6.66 -3.33 7.04
CA THR A 33 -7.26 -2.45 6.04
C THR A 33 -6.19 -1.81 5.15
N LEU A 34 -5.11 -1.32 5.76
CA LEU A 34 -4.01 -0.71 5.01
C LEU A 34 -3.31 -1.71 4.11
N VAL A 35 -3.12 -2.94 4.57
CA VAL A 35 -2.55 -4.01 3.75
C VAL A 35 -3.45 -4.30 2.55
N ALA A 36 -4.76 -4.37 2.76
CA ALA A 36 -5.72 -4.60 1.68
C ALA A 36 -5.65 -3.49 0.63
N VAL A 37 -5.63 -2.22 1.07
CA VAL A 37 -5.52 -1.08 0.17
C VAL A 37 -4.18 -1.10 -0.57
N GLY A 38 -3.10 -1.39 0.15
CA GLY A 38 -1.76 -1.49 -0.44
C GLY A 38 -1.67 -2.57 -1.51
N LEU A 39 -2.28 -3.73 -1.26
CA LEU A 39 -2.32 -4.81 -2.24
C LEU A 39 -3.13 -4.42 -3.48
N ALA A 40 -4.26 -3.74 -3.28
CA ALA A 40 -5.07 -3.25 -4.39
C ALA A 40 -4.27 -2.26 -5.25
N ALA A 41 -3.53 -1.35 -4.61
CA ALA A 41 -2.66 -0.41 -5.32
C ALA A 41 -1.52 -1.13 -6.03
N ALA A 42 -0.93 -2.15 -5.39
CA ALA A 42 0.15 -2.93 -5.99
C ALA A 42 -0.30 -3.66 -7.25
N VAL A 43 -1.53 -4.15 -7.28
CA VAL A 43 -2.09 -4.79 -8.48
C VAL A 43 -2.12 -3.82 -9.66
N ASN A 44 -2.35 -2.54 -9.40
CA ASN A 44 -2.32 -1.52 -10.46
C ASN A 44 -0.92 -1.26 -11.02
N LEU A 45 0.12 -1.70 -10.32
CA LEU A 45 1.50 -1.60 -10.78
C LEU A 45 1.93 -2.79 -11.63
N LEU A 46 1.15 -3.87 -11.64
CA LEU A 46 1.48 -5.04 -12.45
C LEU A 46 1.37 -4.71 -13.93
N PRO A 47 2.29 -5.24 -14.76
CA PRO A 47 2.19 -5.04 -16.20
C PRO A 47 0.90 -5.64 -16.73
N SER A 48 0.19 -4.87 -17.56
CA SER A 48 -0.98 -5.39 -18.24
C SER A 48 -0.57 -6.21 -19.44
N PRO A 49 -1.27 -7.32 -19.70
CA PRO A 49 -0.98 -8.12 -20.90
C PRO A 49 -1.37 -7.38 -22.17
#